data_6b6b98c272a306bd4d215e48580883d9
#
_entry.id   6b6b98c272a306bd4d215e48580883d9
#
_cell.length_a   1.000
_cell.length_b   1.000
_cell.length_c   1.000
_cell.angle_alpha   90.00
_cell.angle_beta   90.00
_cell.angle_gamma   90.00
#
_symmetry.space_group_name_H-M   'P 1'
#
loop_
_entity.id
_entity.type
_entity.pdbx_description
1 polymer ?
#
loop_
_entity_poly.entity_id
_entity_poly.type
_entity_poly.pdbx_seq_one_letter_code
_entity_poly.pdbx_strand_id
1 'polypeptide(L)'
;MPTDTPVATTPTPIACPLQFRDVSQDHTFYGVVRCLACRGIISGYSDGTFRPNNLVTRGQLAKIVSNAASFSEDPGSQIFQDVAPDHTFYEWINRLTNRGYMSGYNCGSPGEPCVNNRPYFRPFANATRAQTSKIVANAARYNDPPIGQTFEDVPTTHPFYTEIQRLASRGIMGGYNCGGAGEPCSPANRPYFRSYNDVTRGQSAKIVANTFYPDCQPARR
;
A
#
# COMPACT_ATOMS: atom_id res chain seq x y z
N MET A 1 41.24 -26.99 17.65
CA MET A 1 40.35 -27.05 16.50
C MET A 1 39.86 -25.65 16.23
N PRO A 2 40.14 -25.02 15.08
CA PRO A 2 39.63 -23.70 14.76
C PRO A 2 38.13 -23.85 14.43
N THR A 3 37.30 -23.03 15.07
CA THR A 3 35.87 -22.89 14.77
C THR A 3 35.69 -21.98 13.57
N ASP A 4 35.33 -22.56 12.43
CA ASP A 4 34.91 -21.80 11.25
C ASP A 4 33.62 -21.02 11.55
N THR A 5 33.76 -19.71 11.66
CA THR A 5 32.63 -18.78 11.72
C THR A 5 32.02 -18.71 10.32
N PRO A 6 30.69 -18.97 10.12
CA PRO A 6 30.08 -18.87 8.81
C PRO A 6 30.14 -17.42 8.32
N VAL A 7 30.77 -17.22 7.18
CA VAL A 7 30.80 -15.93 6.46
C VAL A 7 29.37 -15.62 6.01
N ALA A 8 28.82 -14.53 6.53
CA ALA A 8 27.52 -14.02 6.09
C ALA A 8 27.60 -13.70 4.59
N THR A 9 26.95 -14.50 3.76
CA THR A 9 26.83 -14.24 2.32
C THR A 9 25.93 -13.01 2.13
N THR A 10 26.54 -11.92 1.72
CA THR A 10 25.82 -10.72 1.27
C THR A 10 24.94 -11.13 0.08
N PRO A 11 23.61 -10.89 0.11
CA PRO A 11 22.76 -11.26 -1.01
C PRO A 11 23.24 -10.52 -2.27
N THR A 12 23.53 -11.30 -3.32
CA THR A 12 23.94 -10.78 -4.62
C THR A 12 22.87 -9.82 -5.14
N PRO A 13 23.20 -8.59 -5.54
CA PRO A 13 22.24 -7.66 -6.12
C PRO A 13 21.55 -8.32 -7.31
N ILE A 14 20.23 -8.35 -7.33
CA ILE A 14 19.47 -8.86 -8.47
C ILE A 14 19.83 -8.01 -9.68
N ALA A 15 20.53 -8.60 -10.64
CA ALA A 15 20.86 -7.94 -11.91
C ALA A 15 19.57 -7.79 -12.72
N CYS A 16 18.93 -6.63 -12.57
CA CYS A 16 17.68 -6.31 -13.24
C CYS A 16 17.89 -5.07 -14.12
N PRO A 17 17.79 -5.21 -15.44
CA PRO A 17 18.00 -4.10 -16.38
C PRO A 17 16.83 -3.12 -16.44
N LEU A 18 15.76 -3.36 -15.69
CA LEU A 18 14.52 -2.61 -15.76
C LEU A 18 14.73 -1.18 -15.22
N GLN A 19 14.43 -0.19 -16.06
CA GLN A 19 14.47 1.24 -15.72
C GLN A 19 13.22 1.92 -16.26
N PHE A 20 12.69 2.88 -15.50
CA PHE A 20 11.60 3.74 -15.94
C PHE A 20 12.15 5.13 -16.28
N ARG A 21 11.69 5.71 -17.40
CA ARG A 21 12.21 6.99 -17.91
C ARG A 21 11.98 8.16 -16.95
N ASP A 22 10.97 8.07 -16.11
CA ASP A 22 10.53 9.10 -15.16
C ASP A 22 10.92 8.81 -13.70
N VAL A 23 11.81 7.80 -13.48
CA VAL A 23 12.33 7.46 -12.16
C VAL A 23 13.85 7.30 -12.30
N SER A 24 14.56 8.44 -12.31
CA SER A 24 16.02 8.52 -12.38
C SER A 24 16.67 7.98 -11.09
N GLN A 25 17.99 7.73 -11.12
CA GLN A 25 18.72 7.15 -9.98
C GLN A 25 18.70 8.02 -8.72
N ASP A 26 18.58 9.32 -8.87
CA ASP A 26 18.47 10.32 -7.79
C ASP A 26 17.02 10.51 -7.29
N HIS A 27 16.03 9.91 -7.96
CA HIS A 27 14.64 10.02 -7.57
C HIS A 27 14.39 9.31 -6.23
N THR A 28 13.66 9.96 -5.30
CA THR A 28 13.38 9.44 -3.95
C THR A 28 12.85 8.01 -3.91
N PHE A 29 12.11 7.59 -4.94
CA PHE A 29 11.53 6.24 -5.01
C PHE A 29 12.31 5.27 -5.90
N TYR A 30 13.46 5.67 -6.47
CA TYR A 30 14.21 4.84 -7.41
C TYR A 30 14.49 3.43 -6.90
N GLY A 31 15.11 3.32 -5.72
CA GLY A 31 15.51 2.03 -5.15
C GLY A 31 14.33 1.09 -4.96
N VAL A 32 13.26 1.58 -4.31
CA VAL A 32 12.07 0.77 -4.01
C VAL A 32 11.28 0.41 -5.28
N VAL A 33 11.12 1.36 -6.22
CA VAL A 33 10.40 1.12 -7.47
C VAL A 33 11.13 0.08 -8.31
N ARG A 34 12.46 0.24 -8.49
CA ARG A 34 13.26 -0.72 -9.24
C ARG A 34 13.24 -2.10 -8.59
N CYS A 35 13.42 -2.19 -7.28
CA CYS A 35 13.43 -3.44 -6.54
C CYS A 35 12.11 -4.20 -6.66
N LEU A 36 10.98 -3.54 -6.44
CA LEU A 36 9.65 -4.17 -6.56
C LEU A 36 9.31 -4.52 -8.01
N ALA A 37 9.72 -3.71 -8.99
CA ALA A 37 9.49 -4.00 -10.39
C ALA A 37 10.31 -5.22 -10.86
N CYS A 38 11.56 -5.34 -10.42
CA CYS A 38 12.40 -6.50 -10.71
C CYS A 38 11.88 -7.81 -10.10
N ARG A 39 11.06 -7.71 -9.06
CA ARG A 39 10.37 -8.84 -8.43
C ARG A 39 8.98 -9.10 -9.03
N GLY A 40 8.57 -8.33 -10.05
CA GLY A 40 7.24 -8.46 -10.66
C GLY A 40 6.07 -7.99 -9.80
N ILE A 41 6.35 -7.31 -8.68
CA ILE A 41 5.31 -6.84 -7.74
C ILE A 41 4.57 -5.62 -8.31
N ILE A 42 5.30 -4.72 -8.95
CA ILE A 42 4.75 -3.55 -9.63
C ILE A 42 5.19 -3.52 -11.08
N SER A 43 4.44 -2.79 -11.92
CA SER A 43 4.77 -2.57 -13.32
C SER A 43 4.60 -1.11 -13.70
N GLY A 44 5.31 -0.70 -14.76
CA GLY A 44 5.11 0.58 -15.42
C GLY A 44 4.04 0.52 -16.50
N TYR A 45 4.01 1.55 -17.32
CA TYR A 45 3.14 1.70 -18.47
C TYR A 45 3.88 1.33 -19.77
N SER A 46 3.12 1.12 -20.84
CA SER A 46 3.67 0.74 -22.16
C SER A 46 4.61 1.80 -22.76
N ASP A 47 4.51 3.05 -22.29
CA ASP A 47 5.40 4.14 -22.68
C ASP A 47 6.75 4.15 -21.94
N GLY A 48 7.02 3.15 -21.11
CA GLY A 48 8.25 3.02 -20.33
C GLY A 48 8.31 3.91 -19.08
N THR A 49 7.17 4.50 -18.64
CA THR A 49 7.08 5.30 -17.41
C THR A 49 6.51 4.50 -16.25
N PHE A 50 6.79 4.92 -15.02
CA PHE A 50 6.17 4.43 -13.79
C PHE A 50 5.10 5.38 -13.24
N ARG A 51 5.27 6.66 -13.48
CA ARG A 51 4.42 7.76 -13.00
C ARG A 51 4.32 7.81 -11.46
N PRO A 52 5.45 8.01 -10.76
CA PRO A 52 5.52 7.93 -9.29
C PRO A 52 4.63 8.94 -8.58
N ASN A 53 4.35 10.09 -9.18
CA ASN A 53 3.54 11.16 -8.62
C ASN A 53 2.03 11.01 -8.91
N ASN A 54 1.64 10.10 -9.82
CA ASN A 54 0.23 9.83 -10.06
C ASN A 54 -0.39 9.12 -8.85
N LEU A 55 -1.66 9.40 -8.58
CA LEU A 55 -2.41 8.73 -7.52
C LEU A 55 -2.59 7.24 -7.85
N VAL A 56 -2.50 6.39 -6.82
CA VAL A 56 -2.76 4.97 -6.98
C VAL A 56 -4.26 4.71 -6.84
N THR A 57 -4.83 3.96 -7.78
CA THR A 57 -6.23 3.58 -7.68
C THR A 57 -6.42 2.36 -6.78
N ARG A 58 -7.64 2.15 -6.29
CA ARG A 58 -8.00 1.01 -5.44
C ARG A 58 -7.70 -0.33 -6.13
N GLY A 59 -8.00 -0.46 -7.42
CA GLY A 59 -7.66 -1.65 -8.21
C GLY A 59 -6.15 -1.87 -8.36
N GLN A 60 -5.40 -0.81 -8.62
CA GLN A 60 -3.93 -0.87 -8.66
C GLN A 60 -3.34 -1.27 -7.29
N LEU A 61 -3.84 -0.69 -6.21
CA LEU A 61 -3.40 -1.04 -4.85
C LEU A 61 -3.71 -2.51 -4.53
N ALA A 62 -4.89 -3.01 -4.94
CA ALA A 62 -5.25 -4.41 -4.76
C ALA A 62 -4.24 -5.34 -5.45
N LYS A 63 -3.87 -5.05 -6.70
CA LYS A 63 -2.85 -5.80 -7.45
C LYS A 63 -1.50 -5.78 -6.75
N ILE A 64 -1.02 -4.60 -6.37
CA ILE A 64 0.29 -4.42 -5.75
C ILE A 64 0.38 -5.20 -4.42
N VAL A 65 -0.62 -5.06 -3.56
CA VAL A 65 -0.61 -5.71 -2.23
C VAL A 65 -0.81 -7.22 -2.35
N SER A 66 -1.71 -7.69 -3.21
CA SER A 66 -1.93 -9.11 -3.44
C SER A 66 -0.66 -9.80 -3.97
N ASN A 67 0.04 -9.18 -4.94
CA ASN A 67 1.31 -9.68 -5.45
C ASN A 67 2.40 -9.67 -4.37
N ALA A 68 2.50 -8.58 -3.59
CA ALA A 68 3.52 -8.46 -2.55
C ALA A 68 3.34 -9.49 -1.43
N ALA A 69 2.10 -9.81 -1.09
CA ALA A 69 1.76 -10.84 -0.11
C ALA A 69 1.70 -12.26 -0.69
N SER A 70 1.99 -12.43 -2.00
CA SER A 70 1.98 -13.71 -2.73
C SER A 70 0.63 -14.45 -2.65
N PHE A 71 -0.49 -13.71 -2.69
CA PHE A 71 -1.82 -14.31 -2.71
C PHE A 71 -2.13 -14.86 -4.12
N SER A 72 -2.33 -16.17 -4.22
CA SER A 72 -2.51 -16.89 -5.48
C SER A 72 -3.73 -17.81 -5.51
N GLU A 73 -4.55 -17.80 -4.45
CA GLU A 73 -5.78 -18.60 -4.37
C GLU A 73 -6.77 -18.23 -5.47
N ASP A 74 -7.71 -19.14 -5.73
CA ASP A 74 -8.83 -18.90 -6.64
C ASP A 74 -9.61 -17.65 -6.18
N PRO A 75 -9.82 -16.66 -7.06
CA PRO A 75 -10.57 -15.46 -6.72
C PRO A 75 -12.06 -15.71 -6.42
N GLY A 76 -12.58 -16.89 -6.81
CA GLY A 76 -13.99 -17.24 -6.63
C GLY A 76 -14.93 -16.48 -7.57
N SER A 77 -16.21 -16.43 -7.22
CA SER A 77 -17.25 -15.78 -8.00
C SER A 77 -17.19 -14.24 -7.88
N GLN A 78 -17.87 -13.56 -8.81
CA GLN A 78 -17.98 -12.11 -8.82
C GLN A 78 -18.65 -11.55 -7.56
N ILE A 79 -17.94 -10.67 -6.83
CA ILE A 79 -18.41 -10.03 -5.61
C ILE A 79 -19.04 -8.66 -5.91
N PHE A 80 -18.37 -7.84 -6.74
CA PHE A 80 -18.75 -6.44 -6.99
C PHE A 80 -19.40 -6.27 -8.35
N GLN A 81 -20.39 -5.36 -8.44
CA GLN A 81 -21.11 -5.08 -9.68
C GLN A 81 -20.20 -4.52 -10.77
N ASP A 82 -19.25 -3.67 -10.42
CA ASP A 82 -18.32 -2.98 -11.30
C ASP A 82 -16.98 -3.72 -11.51
N VAL A 83 -16.87 -4.96 -11.04
CA VAL A 83 -15.67 -5.80 -11.21
C VAL A 83 -16.12 -7.18 -11.71
N ALA A 84 -16.40 -7.25 -13.01
CA ALA A 84 -16.77 -8.49 -13.70
C ALA A 84 -15.54 -9.42 -13.88
N PRO A 85 -15.71 -10.72 -14.18
CA PRO A 85 -14.60 -11.67 -14.28
C PRO A 85 -13.52 -11.32 -15.31
N ASP A 86 -13.84 -10.57 -16.33
CA ASP A 86 -12.92 -10.03 -17.34
C ASP A 86 -12.26 -8.71 -16.96
N HIS A 87 -12.60 -8.14 -15.82
CA HIS A 87 -12.02 -6.89 -15.35
C HIS A 87 -10.54 -7.06 -15.00
N THR A 88 -9.68 -6.13 -15.46
CA THR A 88 -8.22 -6.18 -15.29
C THR A 88 -7.74 -6.46 -13.85
N PHE A 89 -8.50 -6.05 -12.84
CA PHE A 89 -8.13 -6.23 -11.42
C PHE A 89 -8.97 -7.28 -10.69
N TYR A 90 -9.78 -8.07 -11.40
CA TYR A 90 -10.74 -9.01 -10.81
C TYR A 90 -10.13 -9.93 -9.76
N GLU A 91 -9.07 -10.66 -10.12
CA GLU A 91 -8.44 -11.64 -9.24
C GLU A 91 -7.92 -11.02 -7.94
N TRP A 92 -7.16 -9.93 -8.06
CA TRP A 92 -6.53 -9.30 -6.89
C TRP A 92 -7.55 -8.65 -5.97
N ILE A 93 -8.61 -8.02 -6.52
CA ILE A 93 -9.70 -7.43 -5.75
C ILE A 93 -10.43 -8.51 -4.98
N ASN A 94 -10.84 -9.59 -5.64
CA ASN A 94 -11.58 -10.67 -5.01
C ASN A 94 -10.73 -11.38 -3.93
N ARG A 95 -9.45 -11.67 -4.19
CA ARG A 95 -8.53 -12.26 -3.19
C ARG A 95 -8.46 -11.43 -1.91
N LEU A 96 -8.29 -10.12 -2.02
CA LEU A 96 -8.23 -9.24 -0.84
C LEU A 96 -9.58 -9.08 -0.17
N THR A 97 -10.67 -9.12 -0.93
CA THR A 97 -12.03 -9.04 -0.38
C THR A 97 -12.40 -10.32 0.37
N ASN A 98 -12.12 -11.50 -0.19
CA ASN A 98 -12.35 -12.79 0.46
C ASN A 98 -11.57 -12.93 1.78
N ARG A 99 -10.43 -12.24 1.90
CA ARG A 99 -9.64 -12.16 3.14
C ARG A 99 -10.13 -11.09 4.12
N GLY A 100 -11.14 -10.29 3.74
CA GLY A 100 -11.65 -9.18 4.54
C GLY A 100 -10.73 -7.94 4.59
N TYR A 101 -9.70 -7.87 3.73
CA TYR A 101 -8.75 -6.77 3.73
C TYR A 101 -9.22 -5.56 2.94
N MET A 102 -10.09 -5.79 1.94
CA MET A 102 -10.78 -4.75 1.19
C MET A 102 -12.29 -4.97 1.22
N SER A 103 -13.05 -3.90 1.07
CA SER A 103 -14.50 -3.93 0.96
C SER A 103 -14.97 -2.93 -0.08
N GLY A 104 -16.22 -3.09 -0.54
CA GLY A 104 -16.88 -2.17 -1.43
C GLY A 104 -17.78 -1.18 -0.69
N TYR A 105 -18.63 -0.53 -1.49
CA TYR A 105 -19.64 0.43 -1.09
C TYR A 105 -21.00 -0.13 -1.44
N ASN A 106 -22.01 0.12 -0.60
CA ASN A 106 -23.37 -0.31 -0.89
C ASN A 106 -23.85 0.30 -2.23
N CYS A 107 -24.60 -0.49 -2.98
CA CYS A 107 -25.27 0.00 -4.18
C CYS A 107 -26.37 1.02 -3.83
N GLY A 108 -26.92 1.71 -4.85
CA GLY A 108 -27.98 2.71 -4.68
C GLY A 108 -27.49 4.16 -4.68
N SER A 109 -26.17 4.39 -4.76
CA SER A 109 -25.62 5.72 -5.02
C SER A 109 -25.90 6.17 -6.48
N PRO A 110 -25.88 7.48 -6.80
CA PRO A 110 -26.00 7.96 -8.18
C PRO A 110 -25.01 7.26 -9.11
N GLY A 111 -25.51 6.65 -10.19
CA GLY A 111 -24.70 5.86 -11.12
C GLY A 111 -24.34 4.45 -10.69
N GLU A 112 -24.77 4.01 -9.51
CA GLU A 112 -24.50 2.68 -8.96
C GLU A 112 -25.80 1.92 -8.62
N PRO A 113 -26.60 1.51 -9.63
CA PRO A 113 -27.86 0.83 -9.39
C PRO A 113 -27.65 -0.53 -8.71
N CYS A 114 -28.63 -0.92 -7.86
CA CYS A 114 -28.61 -2.22 -7.20
C CYS A 114 -29.03 -3.34 -8.16
N VAL A 115 -28.08 -3.83 -8.96
CA VAL A 115 -28.28 -5.01 -9.79
C VAL A 115 -27.78 -6.24 -9.00
N ASN A 116 -28.67 -7.22 -8.81
CA ASN A 116 -28.40 -8.42 -8.00
C ASN A 116 -27.90 -8.12 -6.55
N ASN A 117 -28.21 -6.95 -6.01
CA ASN A 117 -27.77 -6.47 -4.70
C ASN A 117 -26.24 -6.50 -4.49
N ARG A 118 -25.45 -6.49 -5.56
CA ARG A 118 -23.99 -6.47 -5.45
C ARG A 118 -23.50 -5.06 -5.09
N PRO A 119 -22.54 -4.95 -4.16
CA PRO A 119 -21.88 -3.70 -3.87
C PRO A 119 -20.95 -3.25 -5.03
N TYR A 120 -20.47 -2.03 -4.96
CA TYR A 120 -19.50 -1.47 -5.90
C TYR A 120 -18.12 -1.38 -5.26
N PHE A 121 -17.09 -1.78 -5.99
CA PHE A 121 -15.71 -1.66 -5.51
C PHE A 121 -15.09 -0.32 -5.83
N ARG A 122 -15.47 0.29 -6.95
CA ARG A 122 -14.90 1.53 -7.50
C ARG A 122 -13.40 1.38 -7.80
N PRO A 123 -12.98 0.47 -8.69
CA PRO A 123 -11.59 0.10 -8.92
C PRO A 123 -10.71 1.25 -9.40
N PHE A 124 -11.29 2.26 -10.04
CA PHE A 124 -10.60 3.45 -10.55
C PHE A 124 -10.62 4.64 -9.57
N ALA A 125 -11.34 4.57 -8.47
CA ALA A 125 -11.24 5.56 -7.41
C ALA A 125 -9.86 5.52 -6.74
N ASN A 126 -9.35 6.67 -6.31
CA ASN A 126 -8.07 6.76 -5.61
C ASN A 126 -8.13 6.05 -4.25
N ALA A 127 -7.00 5.52 -3.83
CA ALA A 127 -6.86 4.94 -2.50
C ALA A 127 -6.30 5.98 -1.52
N THR A 128 -6.99 6.17 -0.39
CA THR A 128 -6.54 7.09 0.65
C THR A 128 -5.45 6.47 1.52
N ARG A 129 -4.75 7.31 2.29
CA ARG A 129 -3.72 6.88 3.25
C ARG A 129 -4.28 5.90 4.29
N ALA A 130 -5.47 6.20 4.84
CA ALA A 130 -6.13 5.32 5.80
C ALA A 130 -6.54 3.97 5.19
N GLN A 131 -7.13 3.97 3.99
CA GLN A 131 -7.44 2.74 3.27
C GLN A 131 -6.19 1.90 2.98
N THR A 132 -5.12 2.56 2.53
CA THR A 132 -3.83 1.90 2.29
C THR A 132 -3.28 1.27 3.57
N SER A 133 -3.37 1.98 4.71
CA SER A 133 -2.93 1.43 6.00
C SER A 133 -3.68 0.15 6.36
N LYS A 134 -5.01 0.16 6.26
CA LYS A 134 -5.84 -1.03 6.54
C LYS A 134 -5.43 -2.22 5.68
N ILE A 135 -5.34 -2.00 4.37
CA ILE A 135 -5.06 -3.07 3.42
C ILE A 135 -3.68 -3.68 3.66
N VAL A 136 -2.66 -2.82 3.81
CA VAL A 136 -1.26 -3.25 3.97
C VAL A 136 -1.04 -3.92 5.33
N ALA A 137 -1.53 -3.35 6.43
CA ALA A 137 -1.36 -3.92 7.76
C ALA A 137 -2.02 -5.30 7.88
N ASN A 138 -3.23 -5.46 7.31
CA ASN A 138 -3.95 -6.72 7.32
C ASN A 138 -3.29 -7.77 6.40
N ALA A 139 -2.84 -7.39 5.21
CA ALA A 139 -2.13 -8.29 4.31
C ALA A 139 -0.79 -8.76 4.90
N ALA A 140 -0.10 -7.91 5.67
CA ALA A 140 1.10 -8.25 6.42
C ALA A 140 0.81 -9.02 7.73
N ARG A 141 -0.47 -9.23 8.06
CA ARG A 141 -0.93 -9.92 9.28
C ARG A 141 -0.41 -9.29 10.57
N TYR A 142 -0.27 -7.97 10.59
CA TYR A 142 0.06 -7.27 11.84
C TYR A 142 -1.15 -7.32 12.77
N ASN A 143 -1.00 -7.96 13.94
CA ASN A 143 -2.08 -8.22 14.91
C ASN A 143 -1.78 -7.68 16.31
N ASP A 144 -0.63 -7.01 16.50
CA ASP A 144 -0.27 -6.38 17.75
C ASP A 144 -1.25 -5.28 18.14
N PRO A 145 -1.53 -5.09 19.43
CA PRO A 145 -2.38 -4.00 19.89
C PRO A 145 -1.69 -2.65 19.65
N PRO A 146 -2.42 -1.62 19.22
CA PRO A 146 -1.85 -0.30 19.05
C PRO A 146 -1.50 0.30 20.42
N ILE A 147 -0.39 1.03 20.49
CA ILE A 147 0.08 1.69 21.71
C ILE A 147 0.04 3.21 21.51
N GLY A 148 -0.77 3.89 22.31
CA GLY A 148 -0.88 5.36 22.32
C GLY A 148 -1.40 5.94 21.01
N GLN A 149 -1.42 7.26 20.92
CA GLN A 149 -1.85 8.01 19.74
C GLN A 149 -0.63 8.71 19.12
N THR A 150 -0.24 8.30 17.91
CA THR A 150 0.92 8.87 17.19
C THR A 150 0.55 10.17 16.46
N PHE A 151 -0.65 10.25 15.89
CA PHE A 151 -1.07 11.36 15.02
C PHE A 151 -2.23 12.14 15.64
N GLU A 152 -2.21 13.48 15.49
CA GLU A 152 -3.21 14.36 16.07
C GLU A 152 -4.60 14.11 15.48
N ASP A 153 -4.68 13.89 14.17
CA ASP A 153 -5.92 13.66 13.42
C ASP A 153 -6.38 12.18 13.40
N VAL A 154 -5.74 11.32 14.20
CA VAL A 154 -6.09 9.89 14.31
C VAL A 154 -6.34 9.54 15.78
N PRO A 155 -7.47 9.99 16.38
CA PRO A 155 -7.84 9.59 17.72
C PRO A 155 -8.19 8.10 17.80
N THR A 156 -8.25 7.53 18.99
CA THR A 156 -8.58 6.12 19.22
C THR A 156 -9.94 5.68 18.64
N THR A 157 -10.84 6.63 18.41
CA THR A 157 -12.15 6.42 17.77
C THR A 157 -12.11 6.42 16.24
N HIS A 158 -10.96 6.73 15.64
CA HIS A 158 -10.83 6.77 14.19
C HIS A 158 -11.02 5.36 13.59
N PRO A 159 -11.82 5.17 12.51
CA PRO A 159 -12.14 3.83 11.96
C PRO A 159 -10.93 2.98 11.57
N PHE A 160 -9.79 3.62 11.26
CA PHE A 160 -8.56 2.96 10.86
C PHE A 160 -7.42 3.18 11.90
N TYR A 161 -7.77 3.53 13.13
CA TYR A 161 -6.79 3.82 14.19
C TYR A 161 -5.78 2.69 14.34
N THR A 162 -6.26 1.47 14.49
CA THR A 162 -5.43 0.28 14.76
C THR A 162 -4.40 0.06 13.66
N GLU A 163 -4.82 0.06 12.40
CA GLU A 163 -3.93 -0.24 11.29
C GLU A 163 -2.94 0.90 11.01
N ILE A 164 -3.39 2.15 11.18
CA ILE A 164 -2.49 3.33 11.08
C ILE A 164 -1.40 3.25 12.14
N GLN A 165 -1.77 2.97 13.40
CA GLN A 165 -0.79 2.86 14.50
C GLN A 165 0.20 1.71 14.28
N ARG A 166 -0.27 0.57 13.78
CA ARG A 166 0.60 -0.59 13.45
C ARG A 166 1.67 -0.26 12.41
N LEU A 167 1.33 0.53 11.39
CA LEU A 167 2.31 0.96 10.39
C LEU A 167 3.20 2.08 10.89
N ALA A 168 2.67 2.98 11.71
CA ALA A 168 3.43 4.07 12.32
C ALA A 168 4.50 3.54 13.28
N SER A 169 4.15 2.63 14.18
CA SER A 169 5.09 2.03 15.14
C SER A 169 6.26 1.30 14.48
N ARG A 170 6.06 0.82 13.24
CA ARG A 170 7.09 0.17 12.43
C ARG A 170 7.88 1.13 11.53
N GLY A 171 7.57 2.43 11.58
CA GLY A 171 8.18 3.42 10.69
C GLY A 171 7.84 3.24 9.21
N ILE A 172 6.77 2.47 8.89
CA ILE A 172 6.33 2.20 7.52
C ILE A 172 5.61 3.41 6.94
N MET A 173 4.71 4.02 7.73
CA MET A 173 4.01 5.25 7.37
C MET A 173 4.20 6.30 8.46
N GLY A 174 4.69 7.47 8.07
CA GLY A 174 4.81 8.64 8.93
C GLY A 174 3.71 9.67 8.68
N GLY A 175 3.76 10.74 9.47
CA GLY A 175 2.91 11.93 9.34
C GLY A 175 3.66 13.14 8.82
N TYR A 176 2.98 14.28 8.88
CA TYR A 176 3.46 15.61 8.53
C TYR A 176 3.52 16.46 9.78
N ASN A 177 4.57 17.26 9.93
CA ASN A 177 4.71 18.12 11.10
C ASN A 177 3.48 19.02 11.25
N CYS A 178 3.05 19.23 12.50
CA CYS A 178 2.02 20.22 12.83
C CYS A 178 2.49 21.65 12.52
N GLY A 179 1.59 22.63 12.58
CA GLY A 179 1.86 24.04 12.29
C GLY A 179 1.52 24.47 10.87
N GLY A 180 1.05 23.54 10.01
CA GLY A 180 0.48 23.86 8.71
C GLY A 180 -0.91 24.49 8.80
N ALA A 181 -1.43 24.99 7.69
CA ALA A 181 -2.77 25.55 7.61
C ALA A 181 -3.83 24.48 8.00
N GLY A 182 -4.64 24.77 9.02
CA GLY A 182 -5.64 23.86 9.55
C GLY A 182 -5.07 22.69 10.40
N GLU A 183 -3.77 22.68 10.67
CA GLU A 183 -3.10 21.64 11.45
C GLU A 183 -2.32 22.24 12.63
N PRO A 184 -2.99 22.84 13.63
CA PRO A 184 -2.31 23.48 14.74
C PRO A 184 -1.51 22.47 15.58
N CYS A 185 -0.39 22.91 16.15
CA CYS A 185 0.34 22.11 17.12
C CYS A 185 -0.37 22.08 18.46
N SER A 186 -0.80 20.91 18.91
CA SER A 186 -1.25 20.68 20.28
C SER A 186 -0.07 20.66 21.26
N PRO A 187 -0.30 20.71 22.59
CA PRO A 187 0.77 20.54 23.59
C PRO A 187 1.58 19.24 23.42
N ALA A 188 1.00 18.21 22.81
CA ALA A 188 1.67 16.95 22.54
C ALA A 188 2.55 16.98 21.27
N ASN A 189 2.50 18.05 20.47
CA ASN A 189 3.25 18.22 19.22
C ASN A 189 3.18 17.03 18.26
N ARG A 190 2.03 16.33 18.22
CA ARG A 190 1.86 15.17 17.33
C ARG A 190 1.80 15.62 15.87
N PRO A 191 2.40 14.86 14.95
CA PRO A 191 2.22 15.09 13.53
C PRO A 191 0.79 14.74 13.09
N TYR A 192 0.42 15.16 11.88
CA TYR A 192 -0.85 14.83 11.23
C TYR A 192 -0.66 13.70 10.23
N PHE A 193 -1.53 12.70 10.28
CA PHE A 193 -1.50 11.58 9.33
C PHE A 193 -2.14 11.94 7.99
N ARG A 194 -3.14 12.81 8.01
CA ARG A 194 -3.95 13.18 6.85
C ARG A 194 -4.63 11.97 6.23
N SER A 195 -5.46 11.30 7.02
CA SER A 195 -6.10 10.01 6.74
C SER A 195 -6.82 9.94 5.39
N TYR A 196 -7.43 11.04 4.96
CA TYR A 196 -8.24 11.13 3.74
C TYR A 196 -7.45 11.58 2.50
N ASN A 197 -6.18 11.94 2.63
CA ASN A 197 -5.35 12.25 1.48
C ASN A 197 -5.05 10.99 0.68
N ASP A 198 -5.06 11.12 -0.64
CA ASP A 198 -4.74 10.04 -1.56
C ASP A 198 -3.24 9.71 -1.54
N VAL A 199 -2.92 8.47 -1.88
CA VAL A 199 -1.55 7.95 -1.94
C VAL A 199 -1.07 7.96 -3.39
N THR A 200 0.16 8.40 -3.64
CA THR A 200 0.77 8.29 -4.95
C THR A 200 1.33 6.90 -5.21
N ARG A 201 1.58 6.56 -6.48
CA ARG A 201 2.19 5.29 -6.87
C ARG A 201 3.58 5.09 -6.25
N GLY A 202 4.39 6.15 -6.20
CA GLY A 202 5.69 6.12 -5.54
C GLY A 202 5.60 5.88 -4.03
N GLN A 203 4.65 6.55 -3.37
CA GLN A 203 4.38 6.33 -1.95
C GLN A 203 3.88 4.90 -1.69
N SER A 204 2.95 4.38 -2.51
CA SER A 204 2.46 3.00 -2.37
C SER A 204 3.59 1.97 -2.54
N ALA A 205 4.49 2.18 -3.50
CA ALA A 205 5.67 1.35 -3.68
C ALA A 205 6.56 1.35 -2.43
N LYS A 206 6.83 2.53 -1.85
CA LYS A 206 7.62 2.64 -0.62
C LYS A 206 6.96 1.94 0.57
N ILE A 207 5.65 2.11 0.76
CA ILE A 207 4.89 1.46 1.84
C ILE A 207 4.97 -0.07 1.69
N VAL A 208 4.73 -0.58 0.49
CA VAL A 208 4.77 -2.03 0.21
C VAL A 208 6.18 -2.58 0.36
N ALA A 209 7.21 -1.88 -0.12
CA ALA A 209 8.60 -2.29 0.06
C ALA A 209 8.97 -2.35 1.55
N ASN A 210 8.65 -1.31 2.33
CA ASN A 210 8.93 -1.29 3.76
C ASN A 210 8.23 -2.41 4.53
N THR A 211 7.09 -2.88 4.03
CA THR A 211 6.27 -3.90 4.69
C THR A 211 6.71 -5.31 4.34
N PHE A 212 6.87 -5.62 3.06
CA PHE A 212 7.05 -6.98 2.56
C PHE A 212 8.47 -7.28 2.08
N TYR A 213 9.25 -6.24 1.74
CA TYR A 213 10.59 -6.34 1.14
C TYR A 213 11.54 -5.32 1.77
N PRO A 214 11.85 -5.42 3.07
CA PRO A 214 12.72 -4.44 3.76
C PRO A 214 14.12 -4.37 3.14
N ASP A 215 14.57 -5.40 2.47
CA ASP A 215 15.82 -5.46 1.71
C ASP A 215 15.81 -4.59 0.42
N CYS A 216 14.65 -4.11 -0.03
CA CYS A 216 14.53 -3.12 -1.10
C CYS A 216 14.96 -1.69 -0.67
N GLN A 217 15.18 -1.47 0.62
CA GLN A 217 15.66 -0.19 1.11
C GLN A 217 17.19 -0.14 0.99
N PRO A 218 17.79 1.03 0.65
CA PRO A 218 19.21 1.20 0.83
C PRO A 218 19.55 0.98 2.31
N ALA A 219 20.69 0.32 2.58
CA ALA A 219 21.17 0.16 3.94
C ALA A 219 21.15 1.52 4.64
N ARG A 220 20.49 1.61 5.79
CA ARG A 220 20.50 2.84 6.60
C ARG A 220 21.98 3.09 6.98
N ARG A 221 22.55 4.17 6.48
CA ARG A 221 23.88 4.65 6.87
C ARG A 221 23.80 5.21 8.29
#